data_650e74659500df831c16d5a9e23bdd6d
#
_entry.id   650e74659500df831c16d5a9e23bdd6d
#
_cell.length_a   1.000
_cell.length_b   1.000
_cell.length_c   1.000
_cell.angle_alpha   90.00
_cell.angle_beta   90.00
_cell.angle_gamma   90.00
#
_symmetry.space_group_name_H-M   'P 1'
#
loop_
_entity.id
_entity.type
_entity.pdbx_description
1 polymer ?
#
loop_
_entity_poly.entity_id
_entity_poly.type
_entity_poly.pdbx_seq_one_letter_code
_entity_poly.pdbx_strand_id
1 'polypeptide(L)'
;MKNKMWKTALTVLAAAGAVWAFPGTAMAAPVLPDGIRVQGQDLAGKTCGEARDVIETYEEELGNCPVILTLDGQEKETTAKELGLYWSNENQIEETLKEYAGGSLIRQYMVKKDLARAPVELAVETAVDPEKVTAFVDTHSQDILTQPQNASIRRENGAFVITEAVSGRAVDTEATVQALNEALARQQEGTVRADAVITEQEPEITSEELASIQDVLGTCTTDFSSSGAARSTNLSVGAAKINGRVMMPGEVLSGYECLQPFTTSNGYKTAAAYENGKVVDSIGGGVCQIATTLYGASLEAEVEIVQRQNHSMIVTYVEPSMDAAIAGTYKDIKIKNNYSTPIYVEAYTSGKKLTFTLYGKETRPEGRKVEYISETIGTTSPGEPQLIVDNTLAPGAKVRVQSSHTGLRSRLWKVVTVDGVETERTLLNKDTYNASKAVYRVGPEAPVNAPVQTDPAGGQTAGAGENTSPESPGAENVAGGPGMPGESGTVPGGGPGEPAGG
;
A
#
# COMPACT_ATOMS: atom_id res chain seq x y z
N MET A 1 -9.29 39.09 18.05
CA MET A 1 -8.71 40.44 17.85
C MET A 1 -9.23 40.96 16.52
N LYS A 2 -10.18 41.77 16.58
CA LYS A 2 -10.48 43.10 16.02
C LYS A 2 -9.66 43.52 14.80
N ASN A 3 -10.34 43.75 13.67
CA ASN A 3 -10.12 44.85 12.72
C ASN A 3 -11.34 44.94 11.82
N LYS A 4 -12.12 45.83 12.03
CA LYS A 4 -12.38 47.24 11.67
C LYS A 4 -12.69 47.45 10.19
N MET A 5 -13.99 47.65 9.97
CA MET A 5 -14.64 48.19 8.78
C MET A 5 -14.12 49.62 8.48
N TRP A 6 -13.98 49.96 7.20
CA TRP A 6 -13.97 51.34 6.73
C TRP A 6 -15.11 51.54 5.71
N LYS A 7 -16.08 52.30 6.16
CA LYS A 7 -17.11 52.90 5.29
C LYS A 7 -16.57 54.21 4.74
N THR A 8 -16.52 54.36 3.43
CA THR A 8 -16.35 55.65 2.79
C THR A 8 -17.66 56.02 2.11
N ALA A 9 -18.28 57.05 2.64
CA ALA A 9 -19.43 57.73 2.06
C ALA A 9 -18.95 58.59 0.87
N LEU A 10 -19.55 58.36 -0.29
CA LEU A 10 -19.39 59.26 -1.45
C LEU A 10 -20.70 60.04 -1.63
N THR A 11 -20.62 61.31 -1.39
CA THR A 11 -21.71 62.29 -1.63
C THR A 11 -21.76 62.53 -3.13
N VAL A 12 -22.89 62.20 -3.78
CA VAL A 12 -23.13 62.53 -5.20
C VAL A 12 -23.95 63.81 -5.27
N LEU A 13 -23.34 64.82 -5.90
CA LEU A 13 -24.00 66.05 -6.30
C LEU A 13 -25.04 65.75 -7.38
N ALA A 14 -26.29 66.11 -7.12
CA ALA A 14 -27.34 66.08 -8.13
C ALA A 14 -27.17 67.26 -9.09
N ALA A 15 -26.75 66.98 -10.31
CA ALA A 15 -26.91 67.95 -11.43
C ALA A 15 -28.15 67.54 -12.21
N ALA A 16 -29.18 68.37 -12.13
CA ALA A 16 -30.40 68.26 -12.91
C ALA A 16 -30.10 68.57 -14.39
N GLY A 17 -29.81 67.51 -15.18
CA GLY A 17 -29.82 67.57 -16.63
C GLY A 17 -31.15 67.06 -17.15
N ALA A 18 -31.97 67.89 -17.75
CA ALA A 18 -33.20 67.50 -18.43
C ALA A 18 -32.80 66.61 -19.65
N VAL A 19 -32.84 65.29 -19.48
CA VAL A 19 -32.76 64.37 -20.60
C VAL A 19 -34.15 64.29 -21.23
N TRP A 20 -34.23 64.79 -22.43
CA TRP A 20 -35.38 64.52 -23.31
C TRP A 20 -35.37 63.01 -23.58
N ALA A 21 -36.24 62.29 -22.89
CA ALA A 21 -36.51 60.88 -23.22
C ALA A 21 -37.32 60.91 -24.55
N PHE A 22 -36.60 60.61 -25.63
CA PHE A 22 -37.27 60.04 -26.79
C PHE A 22 -37.90 58.73 -26.35
N PRO A 23 -39.19 58.47 -26.64
CA PRO A 23 -39.76 57.17 -26.46
C PRO A 23 -39.04 56.27 -27.46
N GLY A 24 -38.00 55.58 -26.98
CA GLY A 24 -37.41 54.48 -27.75
C GLY A 24 -38.54 53.50 -28.00
N THR A 25 -38.98 53.42 -29.24
CA THR A 25 -39.80 52.29 -29.69
C THR A 25 -39.04 51.04 -29.33
N ALA A 26 -39.48 50.37 -28.28
CA ALA A 26 -38.98 49.01 -28.00
C ALA A 26 -39.22 48.23 -29.29
N MET A 27 -38.15 47.93 -30.01
CA MET A 27 -38.23 47.02 -31.16
C MET A 27 -38.77 45.71 -30.57
N ALA A 28 -39.93 45.28 -31.05
CA ALA A 28 -40.47 43.99 -30.67
C ALA A 28 -39.40 42.91 -30.92
N ALA A 29 -39.24 42.03 -29.97
CA ALA A 29 -38.30 40.91 -30.14
C ALA A 29 -38.60 40.18 -31.45
N PRO A 30 -37.60 39.78 -32.22
CA PRO A 30 -37.82 39.05 -33.46
C PRO A 30 -38.59 37.77 -33.19
N VAL A 31 -39.64 37.53 -34.00
CA VAL A 31 -40.53 36.37 -33.89
C VAL A 31 -40.25 35.39 -35.02
N LEU A 32 -40.51 34.13 -34.74
CA LEU A 32 -40.36 33.03 -35.72
C LEU A 32 -41.47 33.15 -36.81
N PRO A 33 -41.10 32.88 -38.07
CA PRO A 33 -42.09 32.85 -39.17
C PRO A 33 -42.95 31.59 -39.12
N ASP A 34 -44.08 31.61 -39.88
CA ASP A 34 -44.93 30.43 -40.07
C ASP A 34 -44.15 29.28 -40.74
N GLY A 35 -44.48 28.04 -40.40
CA GLY A 35 -43.88 26.83 -40.99
C GLY A 35 -42.71 26.25 -40.23
N ILE A 36 -42.41 26.70 -39.01
CA ILE A 36 -41.47 26.08 -38.09
C ILE A 36 -42.24 25.37 -36.99
N ARG A 37 -41.92 24.10 -36.77
CA ARG A 37 -42.52 23.27 -35.75
C ARG A 37 -41.45 22.61 -34.91
N VAL A 38 -41.79 22.30 -33.66
CA VAL A 38 -40.98 21.45 -32.78
C VAL A 38 -41.90 20.42 -32.14
N GLN A 39 -41.59 19.14 -32.32
CA GLN A 39 -42.41 18.04 -31.81
C GLN A 39 -43.91 18.19 -32.16
N GLY A 40 -44.21 18.57 -33.42
CA GLY A 40 -45.57 18.80 -33.94
C GLY A 40 -46.22 20.10 -33.50
N GLN A 41 -45.64 20.87 -32.55
CA GLN A 41 -46.15 22.14 -32.09
C GLN A 41 -45.70 23.31 -32.98
N ASP A 42 -46.64 24.18 -33.37
CA ASP A 42 -46.35 25.35 -34.22
C ASP A 42 -45.66 26.47 -33.37
N LEU A 43 -44.54 26.96 -33.88
CA LEU A 43 -43.78 28.05 -33.28
C LEU A 43 -44.00 29.40 -33.95
N ALA A 44 -44.96 29.50 -34.93
CA ALA A 44 -45.27 30.75 -35.63
C ALA A 44 -45.61 31.88 -34.66
N GLY A 45 -44.98 33.06 -34.83
CA GLY A 45 -45.20 34.23 -34.03
C GLY A 45 -44.60 34.20 -32.63
N LYS A 46 -43.95 33.15 -32.22
CA LYS A 46 -43.22 33.04 -30.94
C LYS A 46 -41.84 33.68 -31.05
N THR A 47 -41.35 34.25 -29.99
CA THR A 47 -39.94 34.62 -29.84
C THR A 47 -39.09 33.37 -29.62
N CYS A 48 -37.76 33.45 -29.79
CA CYS A 48 -36.89 32.33 -29.47
C CYS A 48 -37.00 31.87 -28.00
N GLY A 49 -37.26 32.81 -27.06
CA GLY A 49 -37.51 32.48 -25.65
C GLY A 49 -38.78 31.66 -25.45
N GLU A 50 -39.92 32.13 -26.04
CA GLU A 50 -41.19 31.39 -25.98
C GLU A 50 -41.14 30.03 -26.68
N ALA A 51 -40.30 29.89 -27.74
CA ALA A 51 -40.04 28.60 -28.39
C ALA A 51 -39.27 27.67 -27.48
N ARG A 52 -38.30 28.19 -26.72
CA ARG A 52 -37.56 27.44 -25.70
C ARG A 52 -38.51 26.96 -24.58
N ASP A 53 -39.41 27.83 -24.07
CA ASP A 53 -40.37 27.43 -23.04
C ASP A 53 -41.25 26.24 -23.50
N VAL A 54 -41.60 26.20 -24.80
CA VAL A 54 -42.34 25.05 -25.40
C VAL A 54 -41.52 23.77 -25.34
N ILE A 55 -40.21 23.86 -25.64
CA ILE A 55 -39.31 22.71 -25.62
C ILE A 55 -39.07 22.25 -24.18
N GLU A 56 -38.84 23.16 -23.25
CA GLU A 56 -38.67 22.86 -21.82
C GLU A 56 -39.94 22.19 -21.25
N THR A 57 -41.13 22.62 -21.67
CA THR A 57 -42.38 21.96 -21.28
C THR A 57 -42.43 20.51 -21.78
N TYR A 58 -42.04 20.29 -23.03
CA TYR A 58 -41.98 18.93 -23.61
C TYR A 58 -40.94 18.07 -22.86
N GLU A 59 -39.78 18.61 -22.55
CA GLU A 59 -38.75 17.91 -21.76
C GLU A 59 -39.28 17.52 -20.36
N GLU A 60 -39.99 18.43 -19.71
CA GLU A 60 -40.60 18.20 -18.39
C GLU A 60 -41.70 17.10 -18.46
N GLU A 61 -42.54 17.11 -19.48
CA GLU A 61 -43.53 16.05 -19.72
C GLU A 61 -42.89 14.70 -19.95
N LEU A 62 -41.84 14.63 -20.81
CA LEU A 62 -41.08 13.42 -21.07
C LEU A 62 -40.29 12.97 -19.82
N GLY A 63 -39.78 13.91 -19.05
CA GLY A 63 -39.08 13.64 -17.80
C GLY A 63 -39.94 12.91 -16.76
N ASN A 64 -41.24 13.17 -16.75
CA ASN A 64 -42.19 12.52 -15.86
C ASN A 64 -42.67 11.14 -16.36
N CYS A 65 -42.26 10.70 -17.55
CA CYS A 65 -42.59 9.37 -18.04
C CYS A 65 -42.02 8.28 -17.14
N PRO A 66 -42.81 7.26 -16.73
CA PRO A 66 -42.30 6.11 -16.04
C PRO A 66 -41.31 5.34 -16.91
N VAL A 67 -40.18 4.98 -16.35
CA VAL A 67 -39.19 4.13 -16.96
C VAL A 67 -39.07 2.82 -16.19
N ILE A 68 -39.17 1.70 -16.88
CA ILE A 68 -38.94 0.37 -16.33
C ILE A 68 -37.65 -0.14 -16.95
N LEU A 69 -36.62 -0.28 -16.11
CA LEU A 69 -35.35 -0.90 -16.47
C LEU A 69 -35.33 -2.34 -15.96
N THR A 70 -35.18 -3.30 -16.87
CA THR A 70 -35.06 -4.72 -16.51
C THR A 70 -33.59 -5.05 -16.21
N LEU A 71 -33.29 -5.39 -14.95
CA LEU A 71 -31.99 -5.84 -14.50
C LEU A 71 -32.04 -7.36 -14.31
N ASP A 72 -31.43 -8.13 -15.18
CA ASP A 72 -31.40 -9.61 -15.11
C ASP A 72 -32.78 -10.25 -14.83
N GLY A 73 -33.78 -9.78 -15.58
CA GLY A 73 -35.16 -10.27 -15.45
C GLY A 73 -35.97 -9.65 -14.31
N GLN A 74 -35.41 -8.76 -13.48
CA GLN A 74 -36.11 -8.01 -12.47
C GLN A 74 -36.40 -6.58 -12.92
N GLU A 75 -37.67 -6.21 -12.95
CA GLU A 75 -38.07 -4.85 -13.30
C GLU A 75 -37.83 -3.88 -12.15
N LYS A 76 -37.20 -2.74 -12.44
CA LYS A 76 -37.01 -1.60 -11.54
C LYS A 76 -37.65 -0.37 -12.14
N GLU A 77 -38.52 0.25 -11.37
CA GLU A 77 -39.26 1.45 -11.79
C GLU A 77 -38.52 2.71 -11.36
N THR A 78 -38.53 3.69 -12.26
CA THR A 78 -37.99 5.04 -12.05
C THR A 78 -38.70 6.00 -13.01
N THR A 79 -38.21 7.23 -13.13
CA THR A 79 -38.66 8.21 -14.14
C THR A 79 -37.48 8.68 -14.98
N ALA A 80 -37.78 9.15 -16.19
CA ALA A 80 -36.73 9.70 -17.05
C ALA A 80 -36.01 10.89 -16.37
N LYS A 81 -36.71 11.67 -15.56
CA LYS A 81 -36.15 12.78 -14.75
C LYS A 81 -35.17 12.30 -13.69
N GLU A 82 -35.47 11.20 -13.00
CA GLU A 82 -34.54 10.60 -12.01
C GLU A 82 -33.30 10.05 -12.67
N LEU A 83 -33.39 9.57 -13.90
CA LEU A 83 -32.27 9.18 -14.75
C LEU A 83 -31.57 10.38 -15.41
N GLY A 84 -32.00 11.62 -15.10
CA GLY A 84 -31.37 12.85 -15.55
C GLY A 84 -31.58 13.13 -17.03
N LEU A 85 -32.80 12.91 -17.51
CA LEU A 85 -33.16 13.32 -18.86
C LEU A 85 -32.78 14.78 -19.11
N TYR A 86 -32.18 15.07 -20.23
CA TYR A 86 -31.81 16.40 -20.67
C TYR A 86 -31.89 16.54 -22.17
N TRP A 87 -32.00 17.77 -22.63
CA TRP A 87 -32.03 18.09 -24.06
C TRP A 87 -30.61 18.15 -24.64
N SER A 88 -30.24 17.16 -25.44
CA SER A 88 -28.85 16.95 -25.90
C SER A 88 -28.45 17.86 -27.08
N ASN A 89 -29.40 18.29 -27.93
CA ASN A 89 -29.12 19.16 -29.06
C ASN A 89 -29.60 20.61 -28.88
N GLU A 90 -29.70 21.09 -27.62
CA GLU A 90 -30.15 22.43 -27.25
C GLU A 90 -29.47 23.55 -28.07
N ASN A 91 -28.17 23.57 -28.09
CA ASN A 91 -27.39 24.59 -28.79
C ASN A 91 -27.71 24.65 -30.29
N GLN A 92 -27.86 23.50 -30.93
CA GLN A 92 -28.15 23.40 -32.37
C GLN A 92 -29.52 23.98 -32.70
N ILE A 93 -30.52 23.66 -31.87
CA ILE A 93 -31.90 24.20 -32.08
C ILE A 93 -31.92 25.68 -31.77
N GLU A 94 -31.31 26.15 -30.68
CA GLU A 94 -31.21 27.58 -30.36
C GLU A 94 -30.56 28.38 -31.49
N GLU A 95 -29.47 27.90 -32.05
CA GLU A 95 -28.81 28.55 -33.20
C GLU A 95 -29.76 28.59 -34.41
N THR A 96 -30.45 27.50 -34.69
CA THR A 96 -31.41 27.39 -35.76
C THR A 96 -32.59 28.35 -35.57
N LEU A 97 -33.16 28.43 -34.38
CA LEU A 97 -34.23 29.36 -34.06
C LEU A 97 -33.78 30.85 -34.22
N LYS A 98 -32.59 31.19 -33.74
CA LYS A 98 -31.97 32.52 -33.91
C LYS A 98 -31.76 32.86 -35.39
N GLU A 99 -31.36 31.88 -36.18
CA GLU A 99 -31.18 32.05 -37.61
C GLU A 99 -32.51 32.33 -38.38
N TYR A 100 -33.60 31.65 -38.00
CA TYR A 100 -34.90 31.84 -38.56
C TYR A 100 -35.59 33.16 -38.10
N ALA A 101 -35.38 33.56 -36.86
CA ALA A 101 -35.96 34.79 -36.33
C ALA A 101 -35.19 36.06 -36.74
N GLY A 102 -33.91 35.94 -37.13
CA GLY A 102 -32.98 37.03 -37.36
C GLY A 102 -32.78 37.41 -38.82
N GLY A 103 -31.96 38.46 -39.02
CA GLY A 103 -31.49 38.88 -40.34
C GLY A 103 -32.20 40.10 -40.91
N SER A 104 -31.80 40.51 -42.14
CA SER A 104 -32.41 41.64 -42.85
C SER A 104 -33.84 41.33 -43.30
N LEU A 105 -34.62 42.36 -43.55
CA LEU A 105 -36.00 42.19 -44.06
C LEU A 105 -36.10 41.34 -45.34
N ILE A 106 -35.06 41.43 -46.20
CA ILE A 106 -34.99 40.59 -47.40
C ILE A 106 -34.79 39.13 -47.02
N ARG A 107 -33.91 38.85 -46.04
CA ARG A 107 -33.70 37.48 -45.58
C ARG A 107 -34.96 36.91 -44.94
N GLN A 108 -35.61 37.67 -44.10
CA GLN A 108 -36.89 37.27 -43.44
C GLN A 108 -37.97 36.94 -44.50
N TYR A 109 -38.07 37.76 -45.53
CA TYR A 109 -39.02 37.48 -46.63
C TYR A 109 -38.65 36.17 -47.38
N MET A 110 -37.39 35.94 -47.64
CA MET A 110 -36.92 34.69 -48.31
C MET A 110 -37.19 33.46 -47.46
N VAL A 111 -36.85 33.53 -46.16
CA VAL A 111 -37.08 32.45 -45.19
C VAL A 111 -38.59 32.14 -45.12
N LYS A 112 -39.46 33.16 -44.98
CA LYS A 112 -40.93 32.95 -45.00
C LYS A 112 -41.44 32.28 -46.26
N LYS A 113 -40.87 32.64 -47.41
CA LYS A 113 -41.25 32.03 -48.72
C LYS A 113 -40.78 30.60 -48.81
N ASP A 114 -39.60 30.28 -48.29
CA ASP A 114 -39.02 28.93 -48.31
C ASP A 114 -39.80 28.00 -47.38
N LEU A 115 -40.10 28.46 -46.14
CA LEU A 115 -40.88 27.71 -45.16
C LEU A 115 -42.33 27.48 -45.61
N ALA A 116 -42.93 28.40 -46.40
CA ALA A 116 -44.24 28.18 -46.98
C ALA A 116 -44.26 27.04 -48.04
N ARG A 117 -43.11 26.74 -48.64
CA ARG A 117 -42.96 25.64 -49.57
C ARG A 117 -42.55 24.31 -48.92
N ALA A 118 -41.69 24.42 -47.90
CA ALA A 118 -41.16 23.29 -47.16
C ALA A 118 -41.09 23.66 -45.66
N PRO A 119 -42.14 23.38 -44.90
CA PRO A 119 -42.12 23.56 -43.43
C PRO A 119 -40.99 22.72 -42.80
N VAL A 120 -40.42 23.24 -41.74
CA VAL A 120 -39.32 22.58 -41.02
C VAL A 120 -39.83 22.07 -39.66
N GLU A 121 -39.62 20.81 -39.42
CA GLU A 121 -39.81 20.20 -38.10
C GLU A 121 -38.46 20.09 -37.41
N LEU A 122 -38.34 20.75 -36.26
CA LEU A 122 -37.15 20.68 -35.40
C LEU A 122 -37.30 19.51 -34.44
N ALA A 123 -36.45 18.50 -34.57
CA ALA A 123 -36.43 17.37 -33.66
C ALA A 123 -35.67 17.72 -32.40
N VAL A 124 -36.30 17.62 -31.25
CA VAL A 124 -35.63 17.66 -29.95
C VAL A 124 -35.03 16.29 -29.69
N GLU A 125 -33.72 16.26 -29.51
CA GLU A 125 -33.01 15.05 -29.12
C GLU A 125 -32.77 15.10 -27.61
N THR A 126 -33.18 14.06 -26.91
CA THR A 126 -32.98 13.91 -25.47
C THR A 126 -32.03 12.78 -25.16
N ALA A 127 -31.35 12.88 -24.04
CA ALA A 127 -30.48 11.83 -23.49
C ALA A 127 -30.62 11.76 -21.98
N VAL A 128 -30.31 10.63 -21.39
CA VAL A 128 -30.20 10.46 -19.94
C VAL A 128 -28.76 10.69 -19.48
N ASP A 129 -28.61 11.14 -18.23
CA ASP A 129 -27.30 11.39 -17.61
C ASP A 129 -26.63 10.06 -17.24
N PRO A 130 -25.47 9.73 -17.83
CA PRO A 130 -24.75 8.49 -17.53
C PRO A 130 -24.42 8.30 -16.04
N GLU A 131 -24.10 9.38 -15.31
CA GLU A 131 -23.76 9.29 -13.87
C GLU A 131 -25.00 8.91 -13.05
N LYS A 132 -26.17 9.42 -13.40
CA LYS A 132 -27.43 9.07 -12.71
C LYS A 132 -27.90 7.67 -13.04
N VAL A 133 -27.72 7.23 -14.31
CA VAL A 133 -28.00 5.85 -14.71
C VAL A 133 -27.06 4.90 -13.94
N THR A 134 -25.77 5.23 -13.84
CA THR A 134 -24.80 4.45 -13.05
C THR A 134 -25.26 4.33 -11.60
N ALA A 135 -25.59 5.45 -10.96
CA ALA A 135 -26.02 5.45 -9.56
C ALA A 135 -27.31 4.63 -9.34
N PHE A 136 -28.25 4.70 -10.28
CA PHE A 136 -29.48 3.89 -10.24
C PHE A 136 -29.17 2.41 -10.37
N VAL A 137 -28.36 2.04 -11.35
CA VAL A 137 -27.93 0.66 -11.59
C VAL A 137 -27.17 0.11 -10.39
N ASP A 138 -26.19 0.83 -9.87
CA ASP A 138 -25.37 0.41 -8.72
C ASP A 138 -26.25 0.14 -7.48
N THR A 139 -27.25 0.99 -7.26
CA THR A 139 -28.17 0.83 -6.12
C THR A 139 -29.01 -0.45 -6.24
N HIS A 140 -29.42 -0.83 -7.45
CA HIS A 140 -30.39 -1.91 -7.66
C HIS A 140 -29.79 -3.22 -8.14
N SER A 141 -28.51 -3.23 -8.55
CA SER A 141 -27.83 -4.44 -9.06
C SER A 141 -27.16 -5.28 -7.97
N GLN A 142 -26.81 -4.69 -6.82
CA GLN A 142 -26.02 -5.36 -5.76
C GLN A 142 -26.66 -6.66 -5.25
N ASP A 143 -27.99 -6.70 -5.16
CA ASP A 143 -28.71 -7.87 -4.67
C ASP A 143 -29.15 -8.82 -5.81
N ILE A 144 -28.96 -8.41 -7.07
CA ILE A 144 -29.43 -9.14 -8.25
C ILE A 144 -28.27 -9.85 -8.94
N LEU A 145 -27.15 -9.16 -9.11
CA LEU A 145 -26.01 -9.65 -9.85
C LEU A 145 -24.99 -10.33 -8.93
N THR A 146 -24.47 -11.46 -9.38
CA THR A 146 -23.38 -12.14 -8.70
C THR A 146 -22.11 -11.29 -8.78
N GLN A 147 -21.53 -10.98 -7.62
CA GLN A 147 -20.24 -10.27 -7.57
C GLN A 147 -19.10 -11.23 -7.89
N PRO A 148 -18.06 -10.78 -8.61
CA PRO A 148 -16.89 -11.62 -8.88
C PRO A 148 -16.16 -11.93 -7.57
N GLN A 149 -15.60 -13.13 -7.47
CA GLN A 149 -14.80 -13.55 -6.33
C GLN A 149 -13.40 -13.91 -6.80
N ASN A 150 -12.41 -13.26 -6.23
CA ASN A 150 -11.02 -13.52 -6.52
C ASN A 150 -10.62 -14.94 -6.09
N ALA A 151 -9.76 -15.57 -6.89
CA ALA A 151 -9.09 -16.78 -6.45
C ALA A 151 -8.25 -16.51 -5.21
N SER A 152 -8.05 -17.53 -4.40
CA SER A 152 -7.12 -17.49 -3.28
C SER A 152 -6.23 -18.73 -3.26
N ILE A 153 -5.02 -18.58 -2.71
CA ILE A 153 -4.04 -19.67 -2.64
C ILE A 153 -3.53 -19.79 -1.21
N ARG A 154 -3.37 -21.01 -0.77
CA ARG A 154 -2.70 -21.34 0.51
C ARG A 154 -1.79 -22.53 0.33
N ARG A 155 -0.82 -22.67 1.22
CA ARG A 155 0.07 -23.81 1.23
C ARG A 155 -0.27 -24.73 2.38
N GLU A 156 -0.59 -25.99 2.09
CA GLU A 156 -0.94 -27.03 3.06
C GLU A 156 -0.13 -28.29 2.80
N ASN A 157 0.50 -28.83 3.83
CA ASN A 157 1.30 -30.05 3.75
C ASN A 157 2.34 -30.05 2.61
N GLY A 158 2.92 -28.88 2.32
CA GLY A 158 3.90 -28.72 1.26
C GLY A 158 3.36 -28.58 -0.17
N ALA A 159 2.05 -28.59 -0.37
CA ALA A 159 1.38 -28.38 -1.65
C ALA A 159 0.56 -27.08 -1.65
N PHE A 160 0.40 -26.47 -2.82
CA PHE A 160 -0.52 -25.35 -3.00
C PHE A 160 -1.95 -25.85 -3.18
N VAL A 161 -2.88 -25.20 -2.50
CA VAL A 161 -4.32 -25.40 -2.64
C VAL A 161 -4.92 -24.08 -3.08
N ILE A 162 -5.54 -24.08 -4.24
CA ILE A 162 -6.21 -22.92 -4.83
C ILE A 162 -7.70 -23.05 -4.60
N THR A 163 -8.32 -21.97 -4.13
CA THR A 163 -9.77 -21.80 -4.19
C THR A 163 -10.06 -21.05 -5.48
N GLU A 164 -10.89 -21.66 -6.32
CA GLU A 164 -11.19 -21.14 -7.64
C GLU A 164 -11.84 -19.76 -7.59
N ALA A 165 -11.49 -18.94 -8.56
CA ALA A 165 -12.18 -17.69 -8.83
C ALA A 165 -13.58 -17.94 -9.35
N VAL A 166 -14.48 -16.99 -9.12
CA VAL A 166 -15.84 -17.02 -9.67
C VAL A 166 -16.06 -15.72 -10.43
N SER A 167 -16.36 -15.83 -11.73
CA SER A 167 -16.76 -14.66 -12.52
C SER A 167 -18.07 -14.09 -12.00
N GLY A 168 -18.15 -12.79 -11.99
CA GLY A 168 -19.36 -12.05 -11.65
C GLY A 168 -20.14 -11.61 -12.89
N ARG A 169 -21.18 -10.84 -12.64
CA ARG A 169 -21.99 -10.19 -13.68
C ARG A 169 -22.11 -8.71 -13.33
N ALA A 170 -21.92 -7.84 -14.30
CA ALA A 170 -22.02 -6.40 -14.14
C ALA A 170 -22.91 -5.80 -15.21
N VAL A 171 -23.44 -4.61 -14.97
CA VAL A 171 -24.15 -3.85 -15.99
C VAL A 171 -23.13 -3.08 -16.82
N ASP A 172 -23.16 -3.26 -18.13
CA ASP A 172 -22.53 -2.33 -19.06
C ASP A 172 -23.35 -1.03 -19.09
N THR A 173 -22.89 -0.05 -18.33
CA THR A 173 -23.60 1.23 -18.16
C THR A 173 -23.68 2.00 -19.46
N GLU A 174 -22.62 2.01 -20.27
CA GLU A 174 -22.60 2.73 -21.56
C GLU A 174 -23.63 2.15 -22.53
N ALA A 175 -23.62 0.84 -22.70
CA ALA A 175 -24.61 0.15 -23.54
C ALA A 175 -26.03 0.28 -22.98
N THR A 176 -26.21 0.31 -21.66
CA THR A 176 -27.51 0.50 -21.01
C THR A 176 -28.03 1.93 -21.21
N VAL A 177 -27.19 2.96 -21.11
CA VAL A 177 -27.52 4.34 -21.42
C VAL A 177 -27.97 4.48 -22.90
N GLN A 178 -27.25 3.83 -23.80
CA GLN A 178 -27.64 3.80 -25.21
C GLN A 178 -29.02 3.15 -25.41
N ALA A 179 -29.27 2.01 -24.77
CA ALA A 179 -30.55 1.31 -24.84
C ALA A 179 -31.71 2.17 -24.29
N LEU A 180 -31.48 2.89 -23.17
CA LEU A 180 -32.43 3.84 -22.58
C LEU A 180 -32.72 4.99 -23.54
N ASN A 181 -31.69 5.61 -24.13
CA ASN A 181 -31.85 6.71 -25.07
C ASN A 181 -32.64 6.26 -26.33
N GLU A 182 -32.35 5.07 -26.86
CA GLU A 182 -33.11 4.51 -27.97
C GLU A 182 -34.57 4.21 -27.61
N ALA A 183 -34.83 3.71 -26.40
CA ALA A 183 -36.18 3.45 -25.91
C ALA A 183 -36.97 4.75 -25.73
N LEU A 184 -36.38 5.78 -25.15
CA LEU A 184 -36.98 7.11 -25.01
C LEU A 184 -37.27 7.77 -26.36
N ALA A 185 -36.36 7.63 -27.33
CA ALA A 185 -36.56 8.19 -28.67
C ALA A 185 -37.72 7.49 -29.45
N ARG A 186 -37.97 6.19 -29.19
CA ARG A 186 -39.05 5.42 -29.84
C ARG A 186 -40.42 5.68 -29.21
N GLN A 187 -40.48 5.97 -27.94
CA GLN A 187 -41.71 6.06 -27.16
C GLN A 187 -41.85 7.45 -26.55
N GLN A 188 -42.76 8.24 -27.12
CA GLN A 188 -43.00 9.64 -26.67
C GLN A 188 -44.16 9.77 -25.65
N GLU A 189 -44.96 8.70 -25.48
CA GLU A 189 -46.06 8.65 -24.53
C GLU A 189 -46.13 7.28 -23.83
N GLY A 190 -46.43 7.27 -22.50
CA GLY A 190 -46.59 6.05 -21.70
C GLY A 190 -45.32 5.59 -20.99
N THR A 191 -45.28 4.32 -20.62
CA THR A 191 -44.14 3.74 -19.89
C THR A 191 -43.03 3.31 -20.83
N VAL A 192 -41.85 3.87 -20.66
CA VAL A 192 -40.63 3.48 -21.38
C VAL A 192 -40.07 2.20 -20.77
N ARG A 193 -39.74 1.22 -21.60
CA ARG A 193 -39.13 -0.04 -21.17
C ARG A 193 -37.79 -0.25 -21.86
N ALA A 194 -36.76 -0.56 -21.08
CA ALA A 194 -35.46 -0.91 -21.57
C ALA A 194 -34.87 -2.08 -20.75
N ASP A 195 -34.04 -2.87 -21.36
CA ASP A 195 -33.28 -3.91 -20.68
C ASP A 195 -31.85 -3.39 -20.43
N ALA A 196 -31.35 -3.58 -19.20
CA ALA A 196 -29.96 -3.33 -18.90
C ALA A 196 -29.09 -4.35 -19.63
N VAL A 197 -27.99 -3.89 -20.17
CA VAL A 197 -27.00 -4.77 -20.82
C VAL A 197 -26.12 -5.38 -19.75
N ILE A 198 -26.18 -6.69 -19.59
CA ILE A 198 -25.40 -7.43 -18.59
C ILE A 198 -24.20 -8.05 -19.27
N THR A 199 -23.01 -7.85 -18.68
CA THR A 199 -21.75 -8.45 -19.12
C THR A 199 -21.17 -9.33 -18.03
N GLU A 200 -20.34 -10.29 -18.41
CA GLU A 200 -19.51 -11.05 -17.49
C GLU A 200 -18.41 -10.14 -16.94
N GLN A 201 -18.20 -10.20 -15.62
CA GLN A 201 -17.14 -9.48 -14.93
C GLN A 201 -16.11 -10.49 -14.41
N GLU A 202 -14.93 -10.44 -14.98
CA GLU A 202 -13.84 -11.27 -14.53
C GLU A 202 -13.35 -10.84 -13.13
N PRO A 203 -12.91 -11.79 -12.29
CA PRO A 203 -12.25 -11.46 -11.03
C PRO A 203 -10.89 -10.80 -11.28
N GLU A 204 -10.45 -9.95 -10.34
CA GLU A 204 -9.14 -9.28 -10.43
C GLU A 204 -7.96 -10.26 -10.30
N ILE A 205 -8.17 -11.38 -9.58
CA ILE A 205 -7.19 -12.44 -9.37
C ILE A 205 -7.81 -13.76 -9.85
N THR A 206 -7.23 -14.31 -10.89
CA THR A 206 -7.72 -15.54 -11.51
C THR A 206 -7.06 -16.78 -10.91
N SER A 207 -7.72 -17.92 -11.02
CA SER A 207 -7.16 -19.23 -10.63
C SER A 207 -5.92 -19.58 -11.46
N GLU A 208 -5.90 -19.22 -12.73
CA GLU A 208 -4.79 -19.49 -13.64
C GLU A 208 -3.53 -18.69 -13.25
N GLU A 209 -3.69 -17.42 -12.90
CA GLU A 209 -2.57 -16.62 -12.39
C GLU A 209 -1.95 -17.25 -11.15
N LEU A 210 -2.76 -17.64 -10.17
CA LEU A 210 -2.28 -18.27 -8.94
C LEU A 210 -1.69 -19.66 -9.19
N ALA A 211 -2.18 -20.41 -10.16
CA ALA A 211 -1.63 -21.71 -10.56
C ALA A 211 -0.22 -21.62 -11.16
N SER A 212 0.21 -20.43 -11.57
CA SER A 212 1.57 -20.17 -12.03
C SER A 212 2.61 -20.22 -10.90
N ILE A 213 2.19 -20.17 -9.63
CA ILE A 213 3.06 -20.23 -8.46
C ILE A 213 3.45 -21.67 -8.18
N GLN A 214 4.60 -22.11 -8.68
CA GLN A 214 5.03 -23.52 -8.60
C GLN A 214 6.46 -23.68 -8.08
N ASP A 215 7.35 -22.76 -8.43
CA ASP A 215 8.79 -22.89 -8.20
C ASP A 215 9.23 -22.12 -6.95
N VAL A 216 10.30 -22.59 -6.31
CA VAL A 216 11.02 -21.82 -5.28
C VAL A 216 11.92 -20.81 -5.97
N LEU A 217 11.59 -19.52 -5.84
CA LEU A 217 12.42 -18.43 -6.38
C LEU A 217 13.59 -18.08 -5.45
N GLY A 218 13.36 -18.14 -4.14
CA GLY A 218 14.38 -17.88 -3.14
C GLY A 218 13.94 -18.28 -1.75
N THR A 219 14.91 -18.70 -0.92
CA THR A 219 14.66 -19.10 0.46
C THR A 219 15.77 -18.59 1.38
N CYS A 220 15.41 -18.20 2.60
CA CYS A 220 16.36 -17.82 3.62
C CYS A 220 15.93 -18.35 4.98
N THR A 221 16.91 -18.82 5.75
CA THR A 221 16.68 -19.30 7.11
C THR A 221 17.69 -18.66 8.06
N THR A 222 17.18 -18.11 9.18
CA THR A 222 18.03 -17.58 10.25
C THR A 222 17.79 -18.31 11.57
N ASP A 223 18.87 -18.52 12.34
CA ASP A 223 18.83 -19.19 13.65
C ASP A 223 18.47 -18.21 14.76
N PHE A 224 17.64 -18.64 15.69
CA PHE A 224 17.33 -17.92 16.93
C PHE A 224 17.36 -18.82 18.18
N SER A 225 18.23 -19.84 18.17
CA SER A 225 18.39 -20.82 19.26
C SER A 225 18.67 -20.15 20.61
N SER A 226 19.44 -19.06 20.60
CA SER A 226 19.76 -18.26 21.80
C SER A 226 18.60 -17.41 22.35
N SER A 227 17.45 -17.36 21.63
CA SER A 227 16.33 -16.51 22.04
C SER A 227 15.47 -17.14 23.12
N GLY A 228 15.11 -16.34 24.13
CA GLY A 228 14.14 -16.70 25.15
C GLY A 228 12.72 -16.87 24.60
N ALA A 229 11.80 -17.36 25.42
CA ALA A 229 10.43 -17.68 25.03
C ALA A 229 9.66 -16.50 24.44
N ALA A 230 9.74 -15.32 25.04
CA ALA A 230 9.04 -14.13 24.57
C ALA A 230 9.48 -13.71 23.16
N ARG A 231 10.79 -13.65 22.90
CA ARG A 231 11.32 -13.35 21.58
C ARG A 231 10.95 -14.41 20.54
N SER A 232 10.99 -15.68 20.93
CA SER A 232 10.57 -16.78 20.05
C SER A 232 9.10 -16.66 19.67
N THR A 233 8.23 -16.29 20.61
CA THR A 233 6.82 -16.01 20.34
C THR A 233 6.68 -14.86 19.32
N ASN A 234 7.42 -13.76 19.49
CA ASN A 234 7.37 -12.63 18.56
C ASN A 234 7.76 -13.02 17.14
N LEU A 235 8.78 -13.87 16.98
CA LEU A 235 9.19 -14.38 15.67
C LEU A 235 8.11 -15.26 15.03
N SER A 236 7.46 -16.13 15.80
CA SER A 236 6.37 -16.95 15.30
C SER A 236 5.15 -16.11 14.91
N VAL A 237 4.77 -15.14 15.75
CA VAL A 237 3.65 -14.22 15.47
C VAL A 237 3.92 -13.40 14.21
N GLY A 238 5.11 -12.82 14.09
CA GLY A 238 5.44 -12.01 12.93
C GLY A 238 5.58 -12.83 11.63
N ALA A 239 6.14 -14.04 11.70
CA ALA A 239 6.17 -14.94 10.56
C ALA A 239 4.73 -15.27 10.08
N ALA A 240 3.83 -15.60 11.01
CA ALA A 240 2.43 -15.91 10.69
C ALA A 240 1.68 -14.73 10.04
N LYS A 241 2.04 -13.48 10.35
CA LYS A 241 1.41 -12.28 9.77
C LYS A 241 1.81 -12.05 8.30
N ILE A 242 2.98 -12.51 7.90
CA ILE A 242 3.47 -12.39 6.53
C ILE A 242 3.16 -13.65 5.72
N ASN A 243 3.09 -14.79 6.39
CA ASN A 243 2.80 -16.06 5.74
C ASN A 243 1.47 -16.04 4.96
N GLY A 244 1.50 -16.56 3.75
CA GLY A 244 0.32 -16.63 2.88
C GLY A 244 0.07 -15.36 2.06
N ARG A 245 0.93 -14.34 2.14
CA ARG A 245 0.81 -13.15 1.29
C ARG A 245 1.12 -13.50 -0.17
N VAL A 246 0.25 -13.02 -1.04
CA VAL A 246 0.47 -13.04 -2.49
C VAL A 246 0.82 -11.63 -2.91
N MET A 247 1.83 -11.48 -3.73
CA MET A 247 2.23 -10.21 -4.35
C MET A 247 1.96 -10.32 -5.84
N MET A 248 0.98 -9.58 -6.34
CA MET A 248 0.71 -9.48 -7.77
C MET A 248 1.85 -8.73 -8.49
N PRO A 249 2.00 -8.86 -9.81
CA PRO A 249 3.02 -8.14 -10.57
C PRO A 249 3.00 -6.63 -10.28
N GLY A 250 4.17 -6.07 -9.92
CA GLY A 250 4.32 -4.66 -9.56
C GLY A 250 3.93 -4.28 -8.14
N GLU A 251 3.33 -5.17 -7.37
CA GLU A 251 2.92 -4.92 -5.99
C GLU A 251 4.11 -4.83 -5.04
N VAL A 252 3.99 -3.96 -4.03
CA VAL A 252 5.00 -3.74 -2.99
C VAL A 252 4.51 -4.28 -1.66
N LEU A 253 5.29 -5.16 -1.04
CA LEU A 253 5.07 -5.64 0.32
C LEU A 253 5.97 -4.87 1.29
N SER A 254 5.37 -4.26 2.32
CA SER A 254 6.06 -3.62 3.44
C SER A 254 6.09 -4.57 4.63
N GLY A 255 7.31 -4.89 5.11
CA GLY A 255 7.48 -5.72 6.31
C GLY A 255 6.86 -5.05 7.53
N TYR A 256 7.07 -3.74 7.71
CA TYR A 256 6.51 -2.99 8.81
C TYR A 256 4.97 -3.01 8.82
N GLU A 257 4.34 -2.74 7.68
CA GLU A 257 2.87 -2.75 7.56
C GLU A 257 2.27 -4.12 7.85
N CYS A 258 2.89 -5.19 7.35
CA CYS A 258 2.44 -6.56 7.63
C CYS A 258 2.51 -6.92 9.12
N LEU A 259 3.54 -6.44 9.82
CA LEU A 259 3.81 -6.84 11.21
C LEU A 259 2.97 -6.08 12.25
N GLN A 260 2.44 -4.91 11.89
CA GLN A 260 1.63 -4.08 12.78
C GLN A 260 0.27 -4.72 13.14
N PRO A 261 -0.40 -4.19 14.19
CA PRO A 261 0.17 -3.39 15.27
C PRO A 261 0.93 -4.25 16.29
N PHE A 262 2.03 -3.69 16.83
CA PHE A 262 2.86 -4.36 17.85
C PHE A 262 2.20 -4.24 19.23
N THR A 263 1.24 -5.11 19.50
CA THR A 263 0.48 -5.12 20.77
C THR A 263 0.40 -6.51 21.36
N THR A 264 0.17 -6.58 22.66
CA THR A 264 -0.04 -7.86 23.35
C THR A 264 -1.33 -8.57 22.88
N SER A 265 -2.36 -7.82 22.49
CA SER A 265 -3.59 -8.37 21.93
C SER A 265 -3.36 -9.08 20.59
N ASN A 266 -2.34 -8.65 19.82
CA ASN A 266 -1.91 -9.32 18.59
C ASN A 266 -0.89 -10.44 18.81
N GLY A 267 -0.69 -10.86 20.05
CA GLY A 267 0.17 -11.99 20.43
C GLY A 267 1.63 -11.64 20.68
N TYR A 268 2.05 -10.36 20.48
CA TYR A 268 3.41 -9.95 20.77
C TYR A 268 3.70 -9.90 22.27
N LYS A 269 4.94 -10.17 22.64
CA LYS A 269 5.45 -10.13 24.00
C LYS A 269 6.54 -9.07 24.14
N THR A 270 6.74 -8.56 25.34
CA THR A 270 7.90 -7.75 25.68
C THR A 270 9.15 -8.62 25.65
N ALA A 271 10.15 -8.22 24.87
CA ALA A 271 11.42 -8.89 24.72
C ALA A 271 12.53 -7.88 24.41
N ALA A 272 13.79 -8.29 24.62
CA ALA A 272 14.95 -7.46 24.33
C ALA A 272 15.00 -7.03 22.85
N ALA A 273 15.20 -5.75 22.62
CA ALA A 273 15.41 -5.10 21.35
C ALA A 273 16.61 -4.16 21.40
N TYR A 274 17.22 -3.87 20.24
CA TYR A 274 18.27 -2.87 20.13
C TYR A 274 17.67 -1.53 19.78
N GLU A 275 17.87 -0.54 20.66
CA GLU A 275 17.44 0.84 20.43
C GLU A 275 18.58 1.79 20.81
N ASN A 276 19.00 2.66 19.88
CA ASN A 276 20.04 3.67 20.10
C ASN A 276 21.34 3.14 20.71
N GLY A 277 21.77 1.94 20.31
CA GLY A 277 23.00 1.31 20.80
C GLY A 277 22.88 0.66 22.18
N LYS A 278 21.66 0.51 22.70
CA LYS A 278 21.37 -0.14 23.99
C LYS A 278 20.40 -1.30 23.79
N VAL A 279 20.44 -2.25 24.70
CA VAL A 279 19.42 -3.28 24.82
C VAL A 279 18.29 -2.71 25.70
N VAL A 280 17.07 -2.68 25.15
CA VAL A 280 15.86 -2.24 25.85
C VAL A 280 14.76 -3.28 25.73
N ASP A 281 13.88 -3.34 26.69
CA ASP A 281 12.69 -4.18 26.59
C ASP A 281 11.61 -3.46 25.78
N SER A 282 11.17 -4.10 24.69
CA SER A 282 10.16 -3.55 23.78
C SER A 282 9.16 -4.63 23.35
N ILE A 283 7.89 -4.24 23.19
CA ILE A 283 6.88 -5.12 22.60
C ILE A 283 7.26 -5.40 21.14
N GLY A 284 7.31 -6.68 20.75
CA GLY A 284 7.75 -7.09 19.42
C GLY A 284 9.27 -7.19 19.27
N GLY A 285 10.06 -7.21 20.37
CA GLY A 285 11.50 -7.47 20.29
C GLY A 285 11.77 -8.75 19.48
N GLY A 286 12.62 -8.62 18.43
CA GLY A 286 12.91 -9.70 17.47
C GLY A 286 12.43 -9.46 16.03
N VAL A 287 11.51 -8.54 15.77
CA VAL A 287 10.91 -8.30 14.44
C VAL A 287 11.94 -7.92 13.36
N CYS A 288 13.06 -7.32 13.72
CA CYS A 288 14.15 -7.07 12.77
C CYS A 288 14.73 -8.36 12.18
N GLN A 289 14.71 -9.49 12.91
CA GLN A 289 15.15 -10.77 12.36
C GLN A 289 14.15 -11.28 11.30
N ILE A 290 12.86 -10.96 11.44
CA ILE A 290 11.85 -11.25 10.41
C ILE A 290 12.18 -10.45 9.14
N ALA A 291 12.43 -9.15 9.26
CA ALA A 291 12.82 -8.29 8.14
C ALA A 291 14.11 -8.80 7.46
N THR A 292 15.09 -9.20 8.26
CA THR A 292 16.37 -9.74 7.75
C THR A 292 16.17 -11.06 6.99
N THR A 293 15.36 -11.97 7.52
CA THR A 293 15.13 -13.26 6.86
C THR A 293 14.31 -13.09 5.57
N LEU A 294 13.31 -12.20 5.59
CA LEU A 294 12.57 -11.80 4.39
C LEU A 294 13.51 -11.18 3.35
N TYR A 295 14.40 -10.26 3.78
CA TYR A 295 15.39 -9.64 2.89
C TYR A 295 16.29 -10.69 2.25
N GLY A 296 16.82 -11.66 3.02
CA GLY A 296 17.63 -12.74 2.49
C GLY A 296 16.90 -13.58 1.43
N ALA A 297 15.64 -13.97 1.71
CA ALA A 297 14.83 -14.70 0.73
C ALA A 297 14.53 -13.86 -0.52
N SER A 298 14.36 -12.54 -0.35
CA SER A 298 14.12 -11.61 -1.45
C SER A 298 15.35 -11.40 -2.33
N LEU A 299 16.55 -11.42 -1.75
CA LEU A 299 17.79 -11.41 -2.51
C LEU A 299 17.90 -12.68 -3.37
N GLU A 300 17.70 -13.86 -2.79
CA GLU A 300 17.73 -15.13 -3.51
C GLU A 300 16.69 -15.21 -4.64
N ALA A 301 15.50 -14.67 -4.39
CA ALA A 301 14.43 -14.55 -5.39
C ALA A 301 14.68 -13.44 -6.42
N GLU A 302 15.69 -12.58 -6.22
CA GLU A 302 16.01 -11.43 -7.06
C GLU A 302 14.82 -10.47 -7.28
N VAL A 303 13.92 -10.36 -6.28
CA VAL A 303 12.87 -9.35 -6.32
C VAL A 303 13.45 -7.96 -6.04
N GLU A 304 12.80 -6.91 -6.54
CA GLU A 304 13.25 -5.53 -6.36
C GLU A 304 13.20 -5.12 -4.89
N ILE A 305 14.32 -4.68 -4.34
CA ILE A 305 14.40 -4.13 -2.98
C ILE A 305 14.12 -2.63 -3.04
N VAL A 306 12.90 -2.23 -2.71
CA VAL A 306 12.46 -0.82 -2.75
C VAL A 306 12.99 -0.03 -1.57
N GLN A 307 13.06 -0.66 -0.39
CA GLN A 307 13.58 -0.04 0.84
C GLN A 307 14.25 -1.08 1.70
N ARG A 308 15.43 -0.74 2.20
CA ARG A 308 16.16 -1.53 3.21
C ARG A 308 17.15 -0.61 3.94
N GLN A 309 17.24 -0.74 5.24
CA GLN A 309 18.32 -0.14 6.05
C GLN A 309 18.94 -1.21 6.97
N ASN A 310 20.26 -1.11 7.18
CA ASN A 310 20.97 -1.95 8.14
C ASN A 310 20.66 -1.57 9.61
N HIS A 311 20.97 -2.48 10.51
CA HIS A 311 21.01 -2.18 11.95
C HIS A 311 22.08 -1.14 12.27
N SER A 312 21.89 -0.44 13.39
CA SER A 312 22.90 0.49 13.89
C SER A 312 24.15 -0.23 14.47
N MET A 313 24.02 -1.48 14.90
CA MET A 313 25.09 -2.35 15.39
C MET A 313 25.03 -3.70 14.66
N ILE A 314 26.16 -4.40 14.62
CA ILE A 314 26.24 -5.71 13.97
C ILE A 314 25.29 -6.72 14.64
N VAL A 315 24.61 -7.51 13.85
CA VAL A 315 23.82 -8.67 14.28
C VAL A 315 24.60 -9.95 13.95
N THR A 316 24.30 -11.05 14.62
CA THR A 316 25.12 -12.28 14.54
C THR A 316 24.42 -13.43 13.83
N TYR A 317 23.19 -13.25 13.41
CA TYR A 317 22.39 -14.29 12.73
C TYR A 317 22.47 -14.23 11.19
N VAL A 318 23.17 -13.23 10.65
CA VAL A 318 23.53 -13.10 9.22
C VAL A 318 24.88 -12.41 9.08
N GLU A 319 25.50 -12.55 7.90
CA GLU A 319 26.71 -11.81 7.56
C GLU A 319 26.45 -10.28 7.45
N PRO A 320 27.49 -9.45 7.65
CA PRO A 320 27.36 -8.00 7.52
C PRO A 320 26.79 -7.58 6.15
N SER A 321 25.98 -6.54 6.12
CA SER A 321 25.23 -6.04 4.95
C SER A 321 24.14 -6.96 4.40
N MET A 322 23.90 -8.12 5.01
CA MET A 322 22.79 -9.01 4.70
C MET A 322 21.60 -8.87 5.67
N ASP A 323 21.66 -7.88 6.56
CA ASP A 323 20.61 -7.60 7.52
C ASP A 323 19.64 -6.52 7.03
N ALA A 324 18.42 -6.50 7.58
CA ALA A 324 17.44 -5.45 7.42
C ALA A 324 16.80 -5.12 8.77
N ALA A 325 16.66 -3.83 9.08
CA ALA A 325 16.09 -3.35 10.33
C ALA A 325 14.71 -2.75 10.13
N ILE A 326 13.83 -2.90 11.11
CA ILE A 326 12.53 -2.21 11.21
C ILE A 326 12.55 -1.25 12.38
N ALA A 327 12.18 0.02 12.14
CA ALA A 327 11.98 1.05 13.14
C ALA A 327 10.89 2.04 12.64
N GLY A 328 9.62 1.71 12.88
CA GLY A 328 8.50 2.44 12.31
C GLY A 328 8.56 2.51 10.79
N THR A 329 8.03 3.58 10.23
CA THR A 329 8.09 3.85 8.78
C THR A 329 9.46 4.35 8.32
N TYR A 330 10.34 4.72 9.27
CA TYR A 330 11.67 5.26 8.99
C TYR A 330 12.64 4.18 8.50
N LYS A 331 12.60 2.98 9.11
CA LYS A 331 13.34 1.80 8.65
C LYS A 331 12.35 0.69 8.36
N ASP A 332 12.35 0.21 7.14
CA ASP A 332 11.48 -0.86 6.70
C ASP A 332 12.21 -1.76 5.69
N ILE A 333 11.70 -2.96 5.51
CA ILE A 333 11.98 -3.80 4.36
C ILE A 333 10.78 -3.72 3.42
N LYS A 334 10.97 -3.12 2.24
CA LYS A 334 9.97 -3.11 1.19
C LYS A 334 10.50 -3.82 -0.03
N ILE A 335 9.76 -4.80 -0.47
CA ILE A 335 10.09 -5.62 -1.64
C ILE A 335 8.97 -5.45 -2.67
N LYS A 336 9.33 -5.45 -3.96
CA LYS A 336 8.38 -5.33 -5.05
C LYS A 336 8.48 -6.55 -5.95
N ASN A 337 7.35 -7.11 -6.30
CA ASN A 337 7.30 -8.15 -7.31
C ASN A 337 7.61 -7.55 -8.70
N ASN A 338 8.81 -7.81 -9.20
CA ASN A 338 9.27 -7.42 -10.53
C ASN A 338 9.11 -8.53 -11.57
N TYR A 339 8.51 -9.68 -11.19
CA TYR A 339 8.13 -10.73 -12.12
C TYR A 339 6.80 -10.37 -12.81
N SER A 340 6.54 -10.99 -13.95
CA SER A 340 5.27 -10.87 -14.67
C SER A 340 4.16 -11.77 -14.13
N THR A 341 4.45 -12.57 -13.09
CA THR A 341 3.54 -13.52 -12.45
C THR A 341 3.49 -13.27 -10.95
N PRO A 342 2.43 -13.72 -10.24
CA PRO A 342 2.33 -13.57 -8.80
C PRO A 342 3.43 -14.31 -8.04
N ILE A 343 3.76 -13.79 -6.85
CA ILE A 343 4.69 -14.40 -5.89
C ILE A 343 3.95 -14.67 -4.58
N TYR A 344 4.07 -15.89 -4.06
CA TYR A 344 3.57 -16.29 -2.76
C TYR A 344 4.69 -16.27 -1.72
N VAL A 345 4.45 -15.72 -0.55
CA VAL A 345 5.40 -15.66 0.56
C VAL A 345 5.00 -16.68 1.61
N GLU A 346 5.82 -17.71 1.81
CA GLU A 346 5.71 -18.63 2.93
C GLU A 346 6.64 -18.19 4.05
N ALA A 347 6.16 -18.18 5.29
CA ALA A 347 6.97 -17.83 6.46
C ALA A 347 6.57 -18.67 7.67
N TYR A 348 7.55 -19.30 8.32
CA TYR A 348 7.29 -20.10 9.51
C TYR A 348 8.50 -20.19 10.43
N THR A 349 8.25 -20.63 11.66
CA THR A 349 9.31 -20.99 12.63
C THR A 349 9.25 -22.47 12.98
N SER A 350 10.40 -23.15 12.96
CA SER A 350 10.52 -24.56 13.36
C SER A 350 11.90 -24.81 13.94
N GLY A 351 12.02 -25.53 15.04
CA GLY A 351 13.30 -25.91 15.64
C GLY A 351 14.23 -24.73 15.96
N LYS A 352 13.65 -23.58 16.41
CA LYS A 352 14.41 -22.34 16.64
C LYS A 352 15.04 -21.74 15.36
N LYS A 353 14.48 -22.04 14.21
CA LYS A 353 14.83 -21.44 12.92
C LYS A 353 13.62 -20.70 12.38
N LEU A 354 13.85 -19.53 11.81
CA LEU A 354 12.89 -18.73 11.08
C LEU A 354 13.20 -18.87 9.59
N THR A 355 12.22 -19.31 8.81
CA THR A 355 12.37 -19.51 7.37
C THR A 355 11.36 -18.66 6.59
N PHE A 356 11.82 -18.03 5.54
CA PHE A 356 11.03 -17.41 4.49
C PHE A 356 11.35 -18.08 3.16
N THR A 357 10.32 -18.34 2.37
CA THR A 357 10.44 -18.84 1.00
C THR A 357 9.51 -18.05 0.10
N LEU A 358 10.01 -17.53 -1.00
CA LEU A 358 9.26 -16.89 -2.06
C LEU A 358 9.04 -17.92 -3.18
N TYR A 359 7.79 -18.17 -3.51
CA TYR A 359 7.38 -19.06 -4.61
C TYR A 359 6.78 -18.25 -5.74
N GLY A 360 7.03 -18.66 -6.96
CA GLY A 360 6.48 -18.03 -8.16
C GLY A 360 6.71 -18.90 -9.38
N LYS A 361 6.84 -18.30 -10.54
CA LYS A 361 7.23 -18.96 -11.78
C LYS A 361 8.69 -18.65 -12.07
N GLU A 362 9.55 -19.69 -12.12
CA GLU A 362 10.95 -19.50 -12.47
C GLU A 362 11.09 -19.07 -13.93
N THR A 363 11.75 -17.96 -14.15
CA THR A 363 11.98 -17.38 -15.48
C THR A 363 13.46 -17.12 -15.75
N ARG A 364 14.32 -17.35 -14.76
CA ARG A 364 15.76 -17.17 -14.88
C ARG A 364 16.35 -18.31 -15.71
N PRO A 365 17.36 -18.04 -16.57
CA PRO A 365 17.97 -19.07 -17.41
C PRO A 365 18.60 -20.20 -16.61
N GLU A 366 18.54 -21.41 -17.13
CA GLU A 366 19.32 -22.55 -16.61
C GLU A 366 20.81 -22.21 -16.62
N GLY A 367 21.59 -22.78 -15.66
CA GLY A 367 23.03 -22.52 -15.52
C GLY A 367 23.39 -21.16 -14.90
N ARG A 368 22.42 -20.26 -14.69
CA ARG A 368 22.62 -19.00 -13.97
C ARG A 368 22.58 -19.21 -12.47
N LYS A 369 23.62 -18.74 -11.79
CA LYS A 369 23.71 -18.76 -10.31
C LYS A 369 24.01 -17.38 -9.81
N VAL A 370 23.41 -17.04 -8.67
CA VAL A 370 23.62 -15.77 -7.96
C VAL A 370 24.23 -16.07 -6.61
N GLU A 371 25.27 -15.34 -6.26
CA GLU A 371 25.95 -15.41 -4.96
C GLU A 371 25.99 -14.00 -4.34
N TYR A 372 25.78 -13.92 -3.05
CA TYR A 372 25.86 -12.68 -2.28
C TYR A 372 27.07 -12.72 -1.37
N ILE A 373 28.07 -11.86 -1.67
CA ILE A 373 29.35 -11.85 -0.98
C ILE A 373 29.42 -10.63 -0.05
N SER A 374 29.48 -10.91 1.27
CA SER A 374 29.73 -9.90 2.29
C SER A 374 31.24 -9.65 2.42
N GLU A 375 31.66 -8.41 2.27
CA GLU A 375 33.06 -7.99 2.40
C GLU A 375 33.19 -6.97 3.55
N THR A 376 33.98 -7.31 4.58
CA THR A 376 34.36 -6.37 5.62
C THR A 376 35.51 -5.49 5.16
N ILE A 377 35.27 -4.17 5.12
CA ILE A 377 36.25 -3.18 4.63
C ILE A 377 36.90 -2.35 5.72
N GLY A 378 36.51 -2.53 6.97
CA GLY A 378 37.15 -1.89 8.09
C GLY A 378 36.42 -2.14 9.41
N THR A 379 37.15 -2.00 10.50
CA THR A 379 36.64 -2.17 11.87
C THR A 379 36.90 -0.91 12.69
N THR A 380 36.07 -0.70 13.73
CA THR A 380 36.22 0.40 14.69
C THR A 380 36.20 -0.18 16.10
N SER A 381 37.25 0.08 16.88
CA SER A 381 37.35 -0.39 18.29
C SER A 381 36.20 0.18 19.12
N PRO A 382 35.63 -0.61 20.05
CA PRO A 382 34.63 -0.11 21.02
C PRO A 382 35.15 0.92 21.99
N GLY A 383 36.49 1.05 22.14
CA GLY A 383 37.13 1.93 23.08
C GLY A 383 37.07 1.41 24.53
N GLU A 384 37.55 2.24 25.45
CA GLU A 384 37.58 1.90 26.86
C GLU A 384 36.17 1.74 27.45
N PRO A 385 35.99 0.78 28.39
CA PRO A 385 34.71 0.56 29.05
C PRO A 385 34.21 1.80 29.80
N GLN A 386 32.90 1.99 29.78
CA GLN A 386 32.24 2.99 30.62
C GLN A 386 31.97 2.40 32.00
N LEU A 387 32.41 3.11 33.03
CA LEU A 387 32.15 2.76 34.43
C LEU A 387 31.08 3.70 35.00
N ILE A 388 30.06 3.13 35.60
CA ILE A 388 28.96 3.85 36.28
C ILE A 388 29.03 3.48 37.75
N VAL A 389 29.30 4.45 38.62
CA VAL A 389 29.37 4.21 40.08
C VAL A 389 27.95 3.90 40.58
N ASP A 390 27.84 2.82 41.34
CA ASP A 390 26.63 2.34 41.96
C ASP A 390 26.85 2.07 43.43
N ASN A 391 26.36 2.96 44.27
CA ASN A 391 26.52 2.90 45.70
C ASN A 391 25.77 1.75 46.39
N THR A 392 24.95 0.99 45.62
CA THR A 392 24.29 -0.21 46.15
C THR A 392 25.17 -1.46 46.05
N LEU A 393 26.28 -1.37 45.29
CA LEU A 393 27.25 -2.45 45.17
C LEU A 393 28.32 -2.34 46.24
N ALA A 394 28.83 -3.47 46.66
CA ALA A 394 29.99 -3.52 47.60
C ALA A 394 31.20 -2.77 47.00
N PRO A 395 32.04 -2.13 47.83
CA PRO A 395 33.25 -1.48 47.37
C PRO A 395 34.13 -2.42 46.53
N GLY A 396 34.55 -1.94 45.36
CA GLY A 396 35.35 -2.73 44.38
C GLY A 396 34.57 -3.76 43.55
N ALA A 397 33.28 -3.95 43.81
CA ALA A 397 32.45 -4.82 42.99
C ALA A 397 32.28 -4.25 41.55
N LYS A 398 32.25 -5.14 40.55
CA LYS A 398 32.10 -4.75 39.14
C LYS A 398 31.10 -5.69 38.46
N VAL A 399 29.97 -5.14 38.01
CA VAL A 399 28.91 -5.86 37.34
C VAL A 399 28.79 -5.35 35.92
N ARG A 400 28.92 -6.26 34.91
CA ARG A 400 28.76 -5.88 33.52
C ARG A 400 27.26 -5.77 33.18
N VAL A 401 26.84 -4.57 32.73
CA VAL A 401 25.47 -4.30 32.27
C VAL A 401 25.31 -4.29 30.75
N GLN A 402 26.41 -4.06 30.02
CA GLN A 402 26.42 -4.11 28.56
C GLN A 402 27.77 -4.65 28.07
N SER A 403 27.73 -5.54 27.11
CA SER A 403 28.93 -6.01 26.37
C SER A 403 29.38 -4.95 25.36
N SER A 404 30.67 -4.92 25.05
CA SER A 404 31.20 -4.10 23.97
C SER A 404 30.85 -4.73 22.62
N HIS A 405 30.69 -3.89 21.60
CA HIS A 405 30.57 -4.32 20.20
C HIS A 405 31.58 -3.55 19.36
N THR A 406 32.34 -4.28 18.54
CA THR A 406 33.21 -3.70 17.53
C THR A 406 32.37 -3.09 16.41
N GLY A 407 32.66 -1.87 16.02
CA GLY A 407 32.06 -1.26 14.85
C GLY A 407 32.65 -1.83 13.56
N LEU A 408 31.85 -1.84 12.51
CA LEU A 408 32.21 -2.46 11.26
C LEU A 408 31.77 -1.61 10.07
N ARG A 409 32.53 -1.63 9.00
CA ARG A 409 32.10 -1.17 7.66
C ARG A 409 32.15 -2.34 6.71
N SER A 410 31.09 -2.55 5.94
CA SER A 410 30.99 -3.67 5.02
C SER A 410 30.37 -3.28 3.68
N ARG A 411 30.51 -4.17 2.72
CA ARG A 411 29.85 -4.13 1.41
C ARG A 411 29.16 -5.44 1.16
N LEU A 412 28.09 -5.42 0.39
CA LEU A 412 27.44 -6.60 -0.16
C LEU A 412 27.51 -6.55 -1.68
N TRP A 413 28.10 -7.60 -2.24
CA TRP A 413 28.19 -7.79 -3.68
C TRP A 413 27.20 -8.86 -4.13
N LYS A 414 26.48 -8.59 -5.21
CA LYS A 414 25.78 -9.60 -6.00
C LYS A 414 26.71 -10.04 -7.12
N VAL A 415 26.98 -11.32 -7.19
CA VAL A 415 27.81 -11.94 -8.24
C VAL A 415 26.95 -12.91 -9.02
N VAL A 416 26.87 -12.71 -10.33
CA VAL A 416 26.12 -13.61 -11.23
C VAL A 416 27.13 -14.42 -12.05
N THR A 417 26.96 -15.73 -12.06
CA THR A 417 27.70 -16.63 -12.93
C THR A 417 26.73 -17.34 -13.87
N VAL A 418 27.16 -17.53 -15.12
CA VAL A 418 26.43 -18.32 -16.11
C VAL A 418 27.39 -19.38 -16.61
N ASP A 419 27.02 -20.65 -16.48
CA ASP A 419 27.82 -21.80 -16.83
C ASP A 419 29.22 -21.77 -16.18
N GLY A 420 29.31 -21.29 -14.93
CA GLY A 420 30.54 -21.18 -14.16
C GLY A 420 31.41 -19.97 -14.44
N VAL A 421 31.02 -19.10 -15.35
CA VAL A 421 31.74 -17.85 -15.68
C VAL A 421 31.04 -16.66 -15.03
N GLU A 422 31.79 -15.83 -14.28
CA GLU A 422 31.26 -14.58 -13.72
C GLU A 422 30.90 -13.61 -14.86
N THR A 423 29.64 -13.23 -14.92
CA THR A 423 29.10 -12.33 -15.96
C THR A 423 28.71 -10.96 -15.42
N GLU A 424 28.44 -10.86 -14.10
CA GLU A 424 28.06 -9.61 -13.45
C GLU A 424 28.57 -9.59 -12.00
N ARG A 425 29.05 -8.41 -11.58
CA ARG A 425 29.35 -8.11 -10.17
C ARG A 425 28.84 -6.74 -9.82
N THR A 426 27.80 -6.70 -9.02
CA THR A 426 27.10 -5.46 -8.65
C THR A 426 27.21 -5.19 -7.16
N LEU A 427 27.59 -3.97 -6.78
CA LEU A 427 27.60 -3.54 -5.39
C LEU A 427 26.18 -3.16 -4.96
N LEU A 428 25.59 -3.94 -4.05
CA LEU A 428 24.24 -3.72 -3.54
C LEU A 428 24.21 -2.76 -2.35
N ASN A 429 25.07 -3.01 -1.34
CA ASN A 429 25.05 -2.29 -0.08
C ASN A 429 26.44 -1.78 0.31
N LYS A 430 26.47 -0.64 1.02
CA LYS A 430 27.61 -0.15 1.81
C LYS A 430 27.07 0.25 3.17
N ASP A 431 27.42 -0.51 4.18
CA ASP A 431 26.87 -0.34 5.51
C ASP A 431 27.93 0.01 6.55
N THR A 432 27.49 0.72 7.58
CA THR A 432 28.29 1.05 8.74
C THR A 432 27.53 0.64 9.98
N TYR A 433 28.22 -0.12 10.83
CA TYR A 433 27.75 -0.56 12.14
C TYR A 433 28.55 0.14 13.22
N ASN A 434 27.86 0.76 14.17
CA ASN A 434 28.50 1.54 15.22
C ASN A 434 29.18 0.63 16.25
N ALA A 435 30.35 1.06 16.72
CA ALA A 435 30.96 0.48 17.90
C ALA A 435 30.18 0.90 19.17
N SER A 436 30.11 0.03 20.16
CA SER A 436 29.57 0.36 21.47
C SER A 436 30.50 -0.10 22.59
N LYS A 437 30.67 0.75 23.62
CA LYS A 437 31.54 0.44 24.78
C LYS A 437 30.89 -0.61 25.67
N ALA A 438 31.71 -1.43 26.35
CA ALA A 438 31.22 -2.18 27.49
C ALA A 438 30.80 -1.19 28.60
N VAL A 439 29.70 -1.49 29.30
CA VAL A 439 29.24 -0.69 30.45
C VAL A 439 29.26 -1.57 31.70
N TYR A 440 29.89 -1.07 32.72
CA TYR A 440 29.95 -1.72 34.05
C TYR A 440 29.36 -0.81 35.10
N ARG A 441 28.57 -1.37 36.02
CA ARG A 441 28.28 -0.76 37.30
C ARG A 441 29.40 -1.16 38.24
N VAL A 442 30.00 -0.17 38.95
CA VAL A 442 31.10 -0.40 39.87
C VAL A 442 30.72 0.14 41.26
N GLY A 443 31.02 -0.64 42.27
CA GLY A 443 30.88 -0.16 43.64
C GLY A 443 31.79 1.05 43.91
N PRO A 444 31.55 1.83 44.97
CA PRO A 444 32.41 2.92 45.33
C PRO A 444 33.86 2.43 45.59
N GLU A 445 34.84 3.31 45.44
CA GLU A 445 36.21 2.97 45.77
C GLU A 445 36.28 2.47 47.21
N ALA A 446 37.00 1.35 47.44
CA ALA A 446 37.26 0.88 48.78
C ALA A 446 38.02 2.00 49.56
N PRO A 447 37.65 2.30 50.81
CA PRO A 447 38.37 3.28 51.57
C PRO A 447 39.85 2.85 51.60
N VAL A 448 40.72 3.76 51.17
CA VAL A 448 42.17 3.54 51.24
C VAL A 448 42.47 3.40 52.70
N ASN A 449 42.82 2.21 53.19
CA ASN A 449 43.18 1.97 54.56
C ASN A 449 44.29 2.95 54.93
N ALA A 450 44.05 3.76 55.98
CA ALA A 450 45.06 4.56 56.60
C ALA A 450 46.24 3.63 57.04
N PRO A 451 47.49 4.13 57.02
CA PRO A 451 48.66 3.27 57.31
C PRO A 451 48.46 2.54 58.60
N VAL A 452 48.61 1.21 58.58
CA VAL A 452 48.64 0.33 59.76
C VAL A 452 49.78 0.84 60.64
N GLN A 453 49.50 1.41 61.79
CA GLN A 453 50.47 1.57 62.88
C GLN A 453 50.89 0.16 63.27
N THR A 454 52.13 -0.20 62.98
CA THR A 454 52.74 -1.42 63.43
C THR A 454 53.11 -1.21 64.92
N ASP A 455 52.32 -1.81 65.79
CA ASP A 455 52.74 -2.05 67.12
C ASP A 455 53.74 -3.26 67.18
N PRO A 456 54.89 -3.16 67.78
CA PRO A 456 55.84 -4.25 67.88
C PRO A 456 55.61 -5.05 69.14
N ALA A 457 54.97 -6.22 69.07
CA ALA A 457 55.25 -7.30 70.04
C ALA A 457 54.51 -8.62 69.70
N GLY A 458 55.27 -9.66 69.51
CA GLY A 458 55.02 -10.99 70.11
C GLY A 458 54.24 -12.04 69.39
N GLY A 459 54.94 -13.06 68.79
CA GLY A 459 54.66 -14.43 69.13
C GLY A 459 53.73 -15.24 68.18
N GLN A 460 54.38 -16.06 67.38
CA GLN A 460 54.07 -17.48 67.02
C GLN A 460 52.63 -17.99 67.13
N THR A 461 52.07 -18.59 66.09
CA THR A 461 52.08 -20.04 65.74
C THR A 461 51.12 -20.37 64.63
N ALA A 462 51.46 -21.43 63.92
CA ALA A 462 50.78 -22.01 62.79
C ALA A 462 49.35 -22.49 63.03
N GLY A 463 48.51 -22.43 61.93
CA GLY A 463 47.24 -23.11 61.90
C GLY A 463 46.67 -23.06 60.48
N ALA A 464 46.83 -24.16 59.71
CA ALA A 464 46.13 -24.39 58.48
C ALA A 464 44.64 -24.53 58.78
N GLY A 465 43.83 -23.76 58.07
CA GLY A 465 42.39 -23.86 58.12
C GLY A 465 41.80 -23.73 56.71
N GLU A 466 41.35 -24.85 56.16
CA GLU A 466 40.52 -24.90 54.97
C GLU A 466 39.32 -23.96 55.14
N ASN A 467 39.10 -23.12 54.17
CA ASN A 467 37.93 -22.27 54.14
C ASN A 467 37.00 -22.75 53.01
N THR A 468 36.06 -23.59 53.41
CA THR A 468 34.88 -23.92 52.62
C THR A 468 33.96 -22.70 52.60
N SER A 469 33.77 -22.17 51.41
CA SER A 469 32.73 -21.13 51.15
C SER A 469 31.35 -21.76 51.13
N PRO A 470 30.37 -21.09 51.73
CA PRO A 470 28.97 -21.54 51.55
C PRO A 470 28.41 -21.06 50.23
N GLU A 471 27.80 -22.03 49.52
CA GLU A 471 26.88 -21.77 48.39
C GLU A 471 25.76 -20.84 48.82
N SER A 472 25.53 -19.79 48.04
CA SER A 472 24.29 -19.02 48.04
C SER A 472 23.46 -19.30 46.82
N PRO A 473 22.12 -19.36 46.94
CA PRO A 473 21.26 -19.90 45.90
C PRO A 473 20.99 -18.92 44.76
N GLY A 474 20.98 -19.44 43.59
CA GLY A 474 20.27 -19.07 42.37
C GLY A 474 19.93 -17.60 42.13
N ALA A 475 20.74 -16.94 41.28
CA ALA A 475 20.26 -15.85 40.45
C ALA A 475 20.12 -16.37 39.04
N GLU A 476 18.89 -16.43 38.58
CA GLU A 476 18.54 -16.83 37.22
C GLU A 476 19.31 -15.97 36.20
N ASN A 477 19.97 -16.65 35.28
CA ASN A 477 20.63 -16.08 34.12
C ASN A 477 19.64 -15.37 33.24
N VAL A 478 19.60 -14.05 33.28
CA VAL A 478 18.97 -13.21 32.26
C VAL A 478 20.04 -12.69 31.33
N ALA A 479 19.83 -12.92 30.04
CA ALA A 479 20.54 -12.37 28.90
C ALA A 479 21.71 -13.18 28.34
N GLY A 480 21.41 -14.20 27.59
CA GLY A 480 22.24 -14.62 26.47
C GLY A 480 22.19 -13.62 25.35
N GLY A 481 23.09 -12.64 25.33
CA GLY A 481 23.49 -12.01 24.07
C GLY A 481 24.29 -13.03 23.26
N PRO A 482 24.22 -13.05 21.92
CA PRO A 482 24.91 -14.05 21.11
C PRO A 482 26.42 -13.96 21.35
N GLY A 483 26.98 -15.04 21.86
CA GLY A 483 28.43 -15.17 22.09
C GLY A 483 29.18 -15.35 20.76
N MET A 484 30.35 -14.76 20.69
CA MET A 484 31.28 -14.97 19.60
C MET A 484 31.75 -16.42 19.57
N PRO A 485 31.98 -17.04 18.38
CA PRO A 485 32.74 -18.28 18.28
C PRO A 485 34.21 -18.00 18.54
N GLY A 486 34.81 -18.76 19.50
CA GLY A 486 36.23 -18.75 19.75
C GLY A 486 36.97 -19.47 18.62
N GLU A 487 38.09 -18.90 18.23
CA GLU A 487 39.11 -19.56 17.42
C GLU A 487 39.57 -20.88 18.07
N SER A 488 39.52 -21.97 17.34
CA SER A 488 40.45 -23.05 17.50
C SER A 488 40.71 -23.73 16.15
N GLY A 489 41.95 -23.56 15.68
CA GLY A 489 42.42 -24.20 14.46
C GLY A 489 42.51 -25.71 14.60
N THR A 490 42.50 -26.32 13.51
CA THR A 490 43.41 -27.34 12.95
C THR A 490 42.71 -28.13 11.85
N VAL A 491 43.27 -28.04 10.69
CA VAL A 491 43.00 -28.92 9.56
C VAL A 491 43.71 -30.25 9.81
N PRO A 492 43.19 -31.39 9.43
CA PRO A 492 43.93 -32.24 8.53
C PRO A 492 43.12 -32.72 7.33
N GLY A 493 43.81 -32.72 6.18
CA GLY A 493 43.31 -33.25 4.93
C GLY A 493 43.23 -34.78 4.93
N GLY A 494 42.40 -35.27 4.02
CA GLY A 494 42.27 -36.68 3.67
C GLY A 494 41.47 -36.78 2.40
N GLY A 495 42.14 -37.18 1.33
CA GLY A 495 41.63 -37.29 -0.02
C GLY A 495 40.68 -38.48 -0.27
N PRO A 496 40.26 -38.68 -1.53
CA PRO A 496 39.02 -39.35 -1.87
C PRO A 496 39.12 -40.87 -1.98
N GLY A 497 38.07 -41.57 -1.57
CA GLY A 497 37.84 -42.99 -1.83
C GLY A 497 36.62 -43.17 -2.72
N GLU A 498 36.83 -43.82 -3.82
CA GLU A 498 35.88 -44.25 -4.84
C GLU A 498 34.97 -45.42 -4.38
N PRO A 499 33.86 -45.69 -5.12
CA PRO A 499 32.73 -46.51 -4.65
C PRO A 499 32.87 -48.00 -5.01
N ALA A 500 32.20 -48.84 -4.24
CA ALA A 500 31.88 -50.21 -4.67
C ALA A 500 30.40 -50.51 -4.39
N GLY A 501 29.76 -50.85 -5.39
CA GLY A 501 28.64 -51.54 -5.84
C GLY A 501 27.84 -52.45 -4.87
N GLY A 502 26.53 -52.47 -5.15
CA GLY A 502 25.54 -53.35 -4.59
C GLY A 502 24.14 -52.82 -4.94
#